data_47c87309170df62347bcb1375d3d8163
#
_entry.id   47c87309170df62347bcb1375d3d8163
#
_cell.length_a   1.000
_cell.length_b   1.000
_cell.length_c   1.000
_cell.angle_alpha   90.00
_cell.angle_beta   90.00
_cell.angle_gamma   90.00
#
_symmetry.space_group_name_H-M   'P 1'
#
loop_
_entity.id
_entity.type
_entity.pdbx_description
1 polymer ?
#
loop_
_entity_poly.entity_id
_entity_poly.type
_entity_poly.pdbx_seq_one_letter_code
_entity_poly.pdbx_strand_id
1 'polypeptide(L)'
;LMATYAIGDVQGCFASLRQLTKTVGFNPAQDRLWFVGDLVNRGPDSLGVLRYIRDLGSAAVTVLGNHDLFLLAVATGLTTLRRDDTLTQILDAPDCGDLTTWLRQQPLLYREGSYVLVHAGLLPPWTIEEAQQLAMEAETALRGEQCNATLRALHPNGPLQWAPDLKGPVRLATIIKVLTR
;
A
#
# COMPACT_ATOMS: atom_id res chain seq x y z
N LEU A 1 -21.23 11.56 15.90
CA LEU A 1 -20.05 10.81 16.34
C LEU A 1 -19.19 10.56 15.09
N MET A 2 -17.92 10.90 15.14
CA MET A 2 -16.95 10.63 14.10
C MET A 2 -16.60 9.13 14.15
N ALA A 3 -16.82 8.41 13.07
CA ALA A 3 -16.50 6.99 12.98
C ALA A 3 -15.25 6.76 12.11
N THR A 4 -14.44 5.76 12.47
CA THR A 4 -13.36 5.24 11.64
C THR A 4 -13.65 3.79 11.28
N TYR A 5 -13.71 3.49 10.00
CA TYR A 5 -13.94 2.15 9.48
C TYR A 5 -12.64 1.59 8.92
N ALA A 6 -12.15 0.48 9.48
CA ALA A 6 -11.02 -0.25 8.94
C ALA A 6 -11.52 -1.24 7.88
N ILE A 7 -10.92 -1.18 6.69
CA ILE A 7 -11.28 -1.98 5.51
C ILE A 7 -10.09 -2.83 5.12
N GLY A 8 -10.33 -4.14 4.95
CA GLY A 8 -9.36 -5.10 4.45
C GLY A 8 -9.03 -4.90 2.97
N ASP A 9 -8.35 -5.89 2.39
CA ASP A 9 -7.95 -5.90 0.98
C ASP A 9 -9.14 -5.61 0.07
N VAL A 10 -9.05 -4.53 -0.68
CA VAL A 10 -10.08 -4.15 -1.65
C VAL A 10 -9.89 -4.87 -2.99
N GLN A 11 -8.65 -5.03 -3.39
CA GLN A 11 -8.23 -5.78 -4.57
C GLN A 11 -9.11 -5.53 -5.82
N GLY A 12 -9.34 -4.25 -6.16
CA GLY A 12 -10.12 -3.87 -7.34
C GLY A 12 -11.63 -4.14 -7.26
N CYS A 13 -12.16 -4.51 -6.09
CA CYS A 13 -13.61 -4.75 -5.89
C CYS A 13 -14.36 -3.44 -5.62
N PHE A 14 -14.32 -2.49 -6.58
CA PHE A 14 -14.86 -1.15 -6.43
C PHE A 14 -16.36 -1.12 -6.12
N ALA A 15 -17.15 -1.93 -6.80
CA ALA A 15 -18.59 -2.00 -6.55
C ALA A 15 -18.91 -2.41 -5.11
N SER A 16 -18.18 -3.40 -4.57
CA SER A 16 -18.32 -3.86 -3.19
C SER A 16 -17.92 -2.77 -2.18
N LEU A 17 -16.81 -2.05 -2.45
CA LEU A 17 -16.37 -0.92 -1.64
C LEU A 17 -17.45 0.17 -1.60
N ARG A 18 -18.01 0.55 -2.75
CA ARG A 18 -19.10 1.53 -2.85
C ARG A 18 -20.35 1.10 -2.10
N GLN A 19 -20.71 -0.18 -2.21
CA GLN A 19 -21.84 -0.73 -1.48
C GLN A 19 -21.60 -0.71 0.03
N LEU A 20 -20.40 -1.08 0.48
CA LEU A 20 -20.03 -1.04 1.89
C LEU A 20 -20.14 0.38 2.46
N THR A 21 -19.51 1.36 1.82
CA THR A 21 -19.55 2.77 2.27
C THR A 21 -20.99 3.32 2.34
N LYS A 22 -21.84 2.92 1.38
CA LYS A 22 -23.27 3.25 1.42
C LYS A 22 -23.99 2.57 2.59
N THR A 23 -23.72 1.29 2.83
CA THR A 23 -24.39 0.50 3.89
C THR A 23 -24.07 1.03 5.29
N VAL A 24 -22.80 1.44 5.52
CA VAL A 24 -22.42 2.01 6.83
C VAL A 24 -22.77 3.51 6.97
N GLY A 25 -23.34 4.12 5.93
CA GLY A 25 -23.70 5.53 5.93
C GLY A 25 -22.48 6.46 6.00
N PHE A 26 -21.34 6.07 5.40
CA PHE A 26 -20.09 6.82 5.44
C PHE A 26 -20.28 8.27 4.95
N ASN A 27 -19.88 9.23 5.79
CA ASN A 27 -19.88 10.64 5.48
C ASN A 27 -18.43 11.18 5.53
N PRO A 28 -17.81 11.50 4.38
CA PRO A 28 -16.41 11.93 4.34
C PRO A 28 -16.13 13.27 5.07
N ALA A 29 -17.17 14.06 5.37
CA ALA A 29 -17.03 15.28 6.17
C ALA A 29 -16.87 15.01 7.66
N GLN A 30 -17.20 13.81 8.13
CA GLN A 30 -17.22 13.45 9.55
C GLN A 30 -16.46 12.16 9.86
N ASP A 31 -16.47 11.19 8.94
CA ASP A 31 -15.94 9.85 9.14
C ASP A 31 -14.60 9.66 8.42
N ARG A 32 -13.91 8.56 8.78
CA ARG A 32 -12.65 8.15 8.13
C ARG A 32 -12.72 6.71 7.68
N LEU A 33 -12.06 6.43 6.55
CA LEU A 33 -11.79 5.08 6.07
C LEU A 33 -10.30 4.79 6.22
N TRP A 34 -9.98 3.66 6.84
CA TRP A 34 -8.62 3.14 6.94
C TRP A 34 -8.51 1.87 6.11
N PHE A 35 -7.60 1.86 5.13
CA PHE A 35 -7.37 0.72 4.25
C PHE A 35 -6.06 0.03 4.63
N VAL A 36 -6.11 -1.27 4.81
CA VAL A 36 -4.91 -2.06 5.14
C VAL A 36 -3.97 -2.29 3.95
N GLY A 37 -4.22 -1.66 2.81
CA GLY A 37 -3.48 -1.88 1.57
C GLY A 37 -4.14 -2.92 0.66
N ASP A 38 -3.38 -3.38 -0.34
CA ASP A 38 -3.88 -4.24 -1.42
C ASP A 38 -5.16 -3.68 -2.05
N LEU A 39 -5.05 -2.42 -2.47
CA LEU A 39 -6.16 -1.69 -3.11
C LEU A 39 -6.46 -2.25 -4.50
N VAL A 40 -5.44 -2.77 -5.17
CA VAL A 40 -5.45 -3.10 -6.60
C VAL A 40 -5.24 -4.59 -6.88
N ASN A 41 -5.41 -4.96 -8.16
CA ASN A 41 -5.27 -6.31 -8.69
C ASN A 41 -6.46 -7.22 -8.36
N ARG A 42 -6.52 -8.42 -8.96
CA ARG A 42 -7.53 -9.46 -8.77
C ARG A 42 -8.94 -9.09 -9.23
N GLY A 43 -9.56 -8.10 -8.64
CA GLY A 43 -10.92 -7.66 -8.97
C GLY A 43 -10.99 -6.83 -10.25
N PRO A 44 -12.21 -6.50 -10.70
CA PRO A 44 -12.44 -6.00 -12.05
C PRO A 44 -12.17 -4.49 -12.23
N ASP A 45 -12.06 -3.71 -11.16
CA ASP A 45 -12.00 -2.24 -11.26
C ASP A 45 -11.01 -1.62 -10.26
N SER A 46 -9.73 -1.95 -10.44
CA SER A 46 -8.64 -1.36 -9.65
C SER A 46 -8.48 0.14 -9.91
N LEU A 47 -8.77 0.61 -11.12
CA LEU A 47 -8.70 2.02 -11.48
C LEU A 47 -9.74 2.84 -10.70
N GLY A 48 -10.98 2.36 -10.64
CA GLY A 48 -12.04 2.98 -9.86
C GLY A 48 -11.73 3.05 -8.37
N VAL A 49 -11.13 1.99 -7.82
CA VAL A 49 -10.68 1.97 -6.41
C VAL A 49 -9.64 3.06 -6.14
N LEU A 50 -8.56 3.13 -6.92
CA LEU A 50 -7.50 4.12 -6.71
C LEU A 50 -8.02 5.56 -6.80
N ARG A 51 -8.81 5.87 -7.83
CA ARG A 51 -9.39 7.20 -8.01
C ARG A 51 -10.29 7.56 -6.84
N TYR A 52 -11.16 6.66 -6.44
CA TYR A 52 -12.08 6.88 -5.32
C TYR A 52 -11.35 7.18 -4.02
N ILE A 53 -10.36 6.36 -3.65
CA ILE A 53 -9.63 6.53 -2.39
C ILE A 53 -8.79 7.81 -2.42
N ARG A 54 -8.12 8.11 -3.54
CA ARG A 54 -7.37 9.35 -3.73
C ARG A 54 -8.28 10.58 -3.56
N ASP A 55 -9.46 10.54 -4.17
CA ASP A 55 -10.40 11.67 -4.19
C ASP A 55 -11.07 11.91 -2.82
N LEU A 56 -11.08 10.91 -1.91
CA LEU A 56 -11.49 11.09 -0.52
C LEU A 56 -10.53 11.99 0.28
N GLY A 57 -9.30 12.19 -0.19
CA GLY A 57 -8.31 13.05 0.48
C GLY A 57 -8.10 12.68 1.94
N SER A 58 -8.27 13.64 2.85
CA SER A 58 -8.05 13.42 4.29
C SER A 58 -9.08 12.51 4.97
N ALA A 59 -10.19 12.17 4.30
CA ALA A 59 -11.16 11.22 4.81
C ALA A 59 -10.72 9.76 4.64
N ALA A 60 -9.62 9.50 3.91
CA ALA A 60 -9.07 8.17 3.73
C ALA A 60 -7.60 8.13 4.16
N VAL A 61 -7.22 7.05 4.83
CA VAL A 61 -5.83 6.66 5.09
C VAL A 61 -5.64 5.26 4.52
N THR A 62 -4.57 5.05 3.77
CA THR A 62 -4.20 3.72 3.31
C THR A 62 -2.73 3.44 3.60
N VAL A 63 -2.40 2.21 3.94
CA VAL A 63 -1.04 1.72 3.89
C VAL A 63 -0.81 0.95 2.61
N LEU A 64 0.45 0.69 2.24
CA LEU A 64 0.79 -0.09 1.06
C LEU A 64 0.72 -1.59 1.37
N GLY A 65 0.04 -2.33 0.49
CA GLY A 65 0.10 -3.78 0.44
C GLY A 65 1.06 -4.28 -0.66
N ASN A 66 1.25 -5.58 -0.74
CA ASN A 66 2.18 -6.16 -1.72
C ASN A 66 1.67 -6.04 -3.17
N HIS A 67 0.36 -6.01 -3.41
CA HIS A 67 -0.19 -5.75 -4.75
C HIS A 67 -0.01 -4.30 -5.19
N ASP A 68 -0.07 -3.36 -4.26
CA ASP A 68 0.18 -1.95 -4.53
C ASP A 68 1.65 -1.72 -4.94
N LEU A 69 2.60 -2.33 -4.22
CA LEU A 69 4.02 -2.32 -4.56
C LEU A 69 4.31 -3.02 -5.89
N PHE A 70 3.58 -4.09 -6.20
CA PHE A 70 3.68 -4.76 -7.49
C PHE A 70 3.23 -3.85 -8.64
N LEU A 71 2.12 -3.11 -8.47
CA LEU A 71 1.70 -2.10 -9.45
C LEU A 71 2.82 -1.06 -9.68
N LEU A 72 3.44 -0.54 -8.62
CA LEU A 72 4.55 0.41 -8.75
C LEU A 72 5.73 -0.18 -9.54
N ALA A 73 6.06 -1.45 -9.30
CA ALA A 73 7.14 -2.13 -10.02
C ALA A 73 6.80 -2.35 -11.51
N VAL A 74 5.55 -2.67 -11.84
CA VAL A 74 5.10 -2.80 -13.24
C VAL A 74 5.11 -1.44 -13.93
N ALA A 75 4.56 -0.41 -13.31
CA ALA A 75 4.48 0.94 -13.87
C ALA A 75 5.85 1.57 -14.14
N THR A 76 6.87 1.16 -13.39
CA THR A 76 8.28 1.58 -13.62
C THR A 76 9.06 0.66 -14.56
N GLY A 77 8.42 -0.36 -15.13
CA GLY A 77 9.06 -1.29 -16.05
C GLY A 77 10.05 -2.27 -15.40
N LEU A 78 10.03 -2.40 -14.07
CA LEU A 78 10.91 -3.31 -13.34
C LEU A 78 10.45 -4.77 -13.40
N THR A 79 9.18 -4.99 -13.68
CA THR A 79 8.56 -6.30 -13.87
C THR A 79 7.41 -6.19 -14.86
N THR A 80 6.87 -7.34 -15.28
CA THR A 80 5.75 -7.42 -16.22
C THR A 80 4.53 -8.02 -15.55
N LEU A 81 3.36 -7.72 -16.10
CA LEU A 81 2.10 -8.34 -15.68
C LEU A 81 2.14 -9.86 -15.87
N ARG A 82 1.53 -10.56 -14.93
CA ARG A 82 1.24 -12.00 -15.06
C ARG A 82 -0.14 -12.16 -15.73
N ARG A 83 -0.42 -13.37 -16.21
CA ARG A 83 -1.66 -13.68 -16.95
C ARG A 83 -2.94 -13.29 -16.20
N ASP A 84 -2.95 -13.42 -14.86
CA ASP A 84 -4.13 -13.22 -14.03
C ASP A 84 -4.15 -11.85 -13.34
N ASP A 85 -3.23 -10.93 -13.71
CA ASP A 85 -3.21 -9.58 -13.16
C ASP A 85 -4.22 -8.69 -13.89
N THR A 86 -4.94 -7.86 -13.11
CA THR A 86 -6.02 -7.00 -13.60
C THR A 86 -5.65 -5.51 -13.55
N LEU A 87 -4.36 -5.19 -13.82
CA LEU A 87 -3.80 -3.84 -13.68
C LEU A 87 -3.76 -3.03 -14.97
N THR A 88 -4.08 -3.65 -16.12
CA THR A 88 -3.98 -3.01 -17.45
C THR A 88 -4.76 -1.70 -17.51
N GLN A 89 -5.95 -1.64 -16.93
CA GLN A 89 -6.76 -0.41 -16.90
C GLN A 89 -6.05 0.77 -16.24
N ILE A 90 -5.25 0.53 -15.19
CA ILE A 90 -4.47 1.58 -14.53
C ILE A 90 -3.31 2.01 -15.43
N LEU A 91 -2.60 1.04 -16.02
CA LEU A 91 -1.41 1.31 -16.84
C LEU A 91 -1.75 2.08 -18.12
N ASP A 92 -2.93 1.83 -18.69
CA ASP A 92 -3.43 2.50 -19.89
C ASP A 92 -4.18 3.81 -19.59
N ALA A 93 -4.41 4.12 -18.31
CA ALA A 93 -5.14 5.32 -17.92
C ALA A 93 -4.30 6.59 -18.14
N PRO A 94 -4.91 7.69 -18.64
CA PRO A 94 -4.19 8.95 -18.87
C PRO A 94 -3.60 9.55 -17.59
N ASP A 95 -4.14 9.22 -16.42
CA ASP A 95 -3.69 9.65 -15.10
C ASP A 95 -2.85 8.58 -14.36
N CYS A 96 -2.34 7.56 -15.06
CA CYS A 96 -1.51 6.49 -14.48
C CYS A 96 -0.31 7.07 -13.70
N GLY A 97 0.38 8.07 -14.25
CA GLY A 97 1.52 8.72 -13.59
C GLY A 97 1.13 9.39 -12.28
N ASP A 98 -0.01 10.09 -12.25
CA ASP A 98 -0.50 10.75 -11.03
C ASP A 98 -0.95 9.73 -9.98
N LEU A 99 -1.65 8.67 -10.39
CA LEU A 99 -2.12 7.60 -9.51
C LEU A 99 -0.96 6.84 -8.87
N THR A 100 0.04 6.47 -9.65
CA THR A 100 1.22 5.76 -9.15
C THR A 100 2.10 6.65 -8.29
N THR A 101 2.20 7.95 -8.61
CA THR A 101 2.88 8.93 -7.76
C THR A 101 2.16 9.09 -6.42
N TRP A 102 0.83 9.23 -6.43
CA TRP A 102 0.03 9.28 -5.21
C TRP A 102 0.17 8.00 -4.38
N LEU A 103 0.08 6.83 -5.01
CA LEU A 103 0.20 5.54 -4.33
C LEU A 103 1.57 5.38 -3.66
N ARG A 104 2.65 5.79 -4.33
CA ARG A 104 4.02 5.75 -3.82
C ARG A 104 4.23 6.64 -2.57
N GLN A 105 3.39 7.65 -2.37
CA GLN A 105 3.44 8.52 -1.19
C GLN A 105 2.74 7.90 0.04
N GLN A 106 1.97 6.81 -0.14
CA GLN A 106 1.27 6.19 0.97
C GLN A 106 2.25 5.50 1.94
N PRO A 107 1.95 5.47 3.24
CA PRO A 107 2.81 4.84 4.24
C PRO A 107 2.79 3.31 4.15
N LEU A 108 3.80 2.67 4.73
CA LEU A 108 3.83 1.23 5.00
C LEU A 108 3.23 0.89 6.36
N LEU A 109 3.29 1.85 7.28
CA LEU A 109 2.70 1.77 8.62
C LEU A 109 2.14 3.13 8.99
N TYR A 110 0.89 3.16 9.47
CA TYR A 110 0.25 4.36 9.98
C TYR A 110 -0.13 4.18 11.44
N ARG A 111 0.11 5.20 12.26
CA ARG A 111 -0.24 5.19 13.68
C ARG A 111 -1.07 6.42 14.04
N GLU A 112 -2.18 6.18 14.75
CA GLU A 112 -3.02 7.23 15.32
C GLU A 112 -3.44 6.83 16.74
N GLY A 113 -2.98 7.57 17.72
CA GLY A 113 -3.19 7.25 19.14
C GLY A 113 -2.61 5.88 19.51
N SER A 114 -3.46 4.99 19.99
CA SER A 114 -3.10 3.60 20.34
C SER A 114 -3.27 2.60 19.20
N TYR A 115 -3.77 3.03 18.04
CA TYR A 115 -4.01 2.16 16.90
C TYR A 115 -2.84 2.20 15.92
N VAL A 116 -2.52 1.05 15.35
CA VAL A 116 -1.52 0.90 14.29
C VAL A 116 -2.16 0.17 13.11
N LEU A 117 -2.02 0.76 11.93
CA LEU A 117 -2.46 0.18 10.67
C LEU A 117 -1.22 -0.32 9.91
N VAL A 118 -1.23 -1.59 9.54
CA VAL A 118 -0.18 -2.25 8.76
C VAL A 118 -0.84 -3.35 7.92
N HIS A 119 -0.28 -3.64 6.73
CA HIS A 119 -0.89 -4.62 5.83
C HIS A 119 -0.77 -6.05 6.36
N ALA A 120 0.45 -6.51 6.67
CA ALA A 120 0.67 -7.89 7.13
C ALA A 120 0.91 -7.97 8.64
N GLY A 121 2.01 -7.42 9.14
CA GLY A 121 2.31 -7.52 10.56
C GLY A 121 3.65 -6.92 10.94
N LEU A 122 4.06 -7.21 12.18
CA LEU A 122 5.34 -6.82 12.75
C LEU A 122 6.10 -8.05 13.20
N LEU A 123 7.43 -8.00 13.14
CA LEU A 123 8.23 -9.06 13.75
C LEU A 123 8.16 -8.99 15.28
N PRO A 124 8.14 -10.15 15.97
CA PRO A 124 8.07 -10.20 17.44
C PRO A 124 9.11 -9.34 18.18
N PRO A 125 10.37 -9.20 17.69
CA PRO A 125 11.36 -8.36 18.38
C PRO A 125 11.18 -6.85 18.14
N TRP A 126 10.29 -6.42 17.23
CA TRP A 126 10.10 -5.00 16.97
C TRP A 126 9.08 -4.40 17.93
N THR A 127 9.44 -3.32 18.59
CA THR A 127 8.46 -2.42 19.22
C THR A 127 7.71 -1.64 18.14
N ILE A 128 6.57 -1.05 18.49
CA ILE A 128 5.80 -0.20 17.56
C ILE A 128 6.65 1.00 17.11
N GLU A 129 7.42 1.58 18.01
CA GLU A 129 8.31 2.71 17.75
C GLU A 129 9.42 2.33 16.75
N GLU A 130 10.06 1.18 16.95
CA GLU A 130 11.08 0.66 16.01
C GLU A 130 10.46 0.35 14.64
N ALA A 131 9.30 -0.33 14.61
CA ALA A 131 8.60 -0.62 13.36
C ALA A 131 8.25 0.66 12.59
N GLN A 132 7.82 1.72 13.29
CA GLN A 132 7.52 3.02 12.69
C GLN A 132 8.77 3.68 12.11
N GLN A 133 9.92 3.62 12.81
CA GLN A 133 11.19 4.15 12.30
C GLN A 133 11.65 3.39 11.05
N LEU A 134 11.56 2.05 11.08
CA LEU A 134 11.90 1.19 9.95
C LEU A 134 10.97 1.43 8.75
N ALA A 135 9.68 1.59 8.99
CA ALA A 135 8.72 1.95 7.95
C ALA A 135 9.09 3.29 7.29
N MET A 136 9.38 4.33 8.08
CA MET A 136 9.80 5.65 7.58
C MET A 136 11.10 5.59 6.76
N GLU A 137 12.07 4.74 7.15
CA GLU A 137 13.30 4.50 6.39
C GLU A 137 12.96 3.96 4.98
N ALA A 138 12.12 2.92 4.91
CA ALA A 138 11.72 2.30 3.66
C ALA A 138 10.82 3.21 2.81
N GLU A 139 9.91 3.95 3.40
CA GLU A 139 9.05 4.94 2.75
C GLU A 139 9.86 6.07 2.12
N THR A 140 10.88 6.57 2.81
CA THR A 140 11.79 7.58 2.27
C THR A 140 12.49 7.08 1.02
N ALA A 141 12.95 5.84 1.03
CA ALA A 141 13.58 5.22 -0.14
C ALA A 141 12.59 5.01 -1.30
N LEU A 142 11.34 4.59 -1.01
CA LEU A 142 10.29 4.44 -2.04
C LEU A 142 9.91 5.78 -2.67
N ARG A 143 9.90 6.87 -1.89
CA ARG A 143 9.56 8.22 -2.37
C ARG A 143 10.70 8.91 -3.12
N GLY A 144 11.94 8.51 -2.85
CA GLY A 144 13.16 9.11 -3.38
C GLY A 144 13.78 8.38 -4.56
N GLU A 145 15.04 8.68 -4.83
CA GLU A 145 15.84 8.13 -5.93
C GLU A 145 16.11 6.61 -5.80
N GLN A 146 16.03 6.09 -4.57
CA GLN A 146 16.25 4.66 -4.30
C GLN A 146 15.05 3.77 -4.64
N CYS A 147 13.93 4.36 -5.10
CA CYS A 147 12.68 3.63 -5.37
C CYS A 147 12.91 2.39 -6.25
N ASN A 148 13.53 2.56 -7.40
CA ASN A 148 13.75 1.47 -8.36
C ASN A 148 14.67 0.38 -7.79
N ALA A 149 15.72 0.76 -7.06
CA ALA A 149 16.62 -0.21 -6.40
C ALA A 149 15.89 -1.00 -5.31
N THR A 150 15.06 -0.33 -4.52
CA THR A 150 14.25 -0.94 -3.46
C THR A 150 13.21 -1.89 -4.04
N LEU A 151 12.45 -1.46 -5.06
CA LEU A 151 11.46 -2.30 -5.73
C LEU A 151 12.09 -3.52 -6.42
N ARG A 152 13.27 -3.38 -7.03
CA ARG A 152 14.02 -4.53 -7.59
C ARG A 152 14.39 -5.54 -6.52
N ALA A 153 14.83 -5.08 -5.34
CA ALA A 153 15.21 -5.97 -4.24
C ALA A 153 14.02 -6.73 -3.64
N LEU A 154 12.77 -6.27 -3.85
CA LEU A 154 11.57 -6.99 -3.44
C LEU A 154 11.30 -8.26 -4.26
N HIS A 155 11.83 -8.36 -5.47
CA HIS A 155 11.50 -9.43 -6.42
C HIS A 155 12.20 -10.78 -6.24
N PRO A 156 13.35 -10.95 -5.58
CA PRO A 156 13.88 -12.29 -5.36
C PRO A 156 12.92 -13.12 -4.52
N ASN A 157 12.53 -14.28 -5.08
CA ASN A 157 11.73 -15.29 -4.40
C ASN A 157 12.58 -15.97 -3.31
N GLY A 158 12.58 -15.43 -2.11
CA GLY A 158 13.27 -16.04 -0.97
C GLY A 158 12.80 -15.41 0.33
N PRO A 159 12.83 -16.14 1.45
CA PRO A 159 12.62 -15.55 2.74
C PRO A 159 13.77 -14.56 2.98
N LEU A 160 13.44 -13.28 3.14
CA LEU A 160 14.38 -12.31 3.67
C LEU A 160 14.36 -12.44 5.19
N GLN A 161 15.47 -12.89 5.74
CA GLN A 161 15.62 -12.95 7.18
C GLN A 161 16.05 -11.57 7.69
N TRP A 162 15.27 -11.02 8.60
CA TRP A 162 15.63 -9.76 9.26
C TRP A 162 16.89 -9.93 10.12
N ALA A 163 17.80 -8.98 9.97
CA ALA A 163 18.93 -8.78 10.87
C ALA A 163 19.18 -7.27 11.02
N PRO A 164 19.49 -6.77 12.24
CA PRO A 164 19.65 -5.34 12.48
C PRO A 164 20.79 -4.69 11.68
N ASP A 165 21.79 -5.47 11.29
CA ASP A 165 23.00 -5.05 10.55
C ASP A 165 22.82 -5.06 9.03
N LEU A 166 21.64 -5.46 8.50
CA LEU A 166 21.31 -5.35 7.09
C LEU A 166 21.47 -3.91 6.62
N LYS A 167 21.94 -3.73 5.37
CA LYS A 167 22.19 -2.42 4.76
C LYS A 167 21.63 -2.33 3.34
N GLY A 168 21.45 -1.10 2.87
CA GLY A 168 21.09 -0.79 1.49
C GLY A 168 19.75 -1.40 1.06
N PRO A 169 19.57 -1.70 -0.25
CA PRO A 169 18.30 -2.17 -0.79
C PRO A 169 17.78 -3.48 -0.17
N VAL A 170 18.67 -4.36 0.29
CA VAL A 170 18.28 -5.62 0.96
C VAL A 170 17.60 -5.33 2.29
N ARG A 171 18.15 -4.40 3.10
CA ARG A 171 17.51 -3.96 4.34
C ARG A 171 16.12 -3.40 4.09
N LEU A 172 16.00 -2.46 3.15
CA LEU A 172 14.73 -1.82 2.79
C LEU A 172 13.70 -2.85 2.31
N ALA A 173 14.12 -3.76 1.42
CA ALA A 173 13.25 -4.82 0.93
C ALA A 173 12.79 -5.77 2.04
N THR A 174 13.65 -6.06 3.03
CA THR A 174 13.27 -6.90 4.17
C THR A 174 12.24 -6.22 5.05
N ILE A 175 12.44 -4.93 5.37
CA ILE A 175 11.46 -4.14 6.11
C ILE A 175 10.11 -4.15 5.40
N ILE A 176 10.09 -3.83 4.11
CA ILE A 176 8.86 -3.79 3.32
C ILE A 176 8.18 -5.16 3.31
N LYS A 177 8.92 -6.25 3.10
CA LYS A 177 8.34 -7.61 3.10
C LYS A 177 7.71 -7.98 4.44
N VAL A 178 8.33 -7.63 5.57
CA VAL A 178 7.74 -7.86 6.89
C VAL A 178 6.41 -7.13 7.03
N LEU A 179 6.35 -5.88 6.59
CA LEU A 179 5.14 -5.04 6.74
C LEU A 179 4.04 -5.40 5.74
N THR A 180 4.39 -6.11 4.63
CA THR A 180 3.44 -6.34 3.52
C THR A 180 3.22 -7.81 3.15
N ARG A 181 3.82 -8.79 3.89
CA ARG A 181 3.63 -10.23 3.57
C ARG A 181 3.63 -11.12 4.81
#